data_ccbc1a28f4546c3738871f2f03464176
#
_entry.id   ccbc1a28f4546c3738871f2f03464176
#
_cell.length_a   1.000
_cell.length_b   1.000
_cell.length_c   1.000
_cell.angle_alpha   90.00
_cell.angle_beta   90.00
_cell.angle_gamma   90.00
#
_symmetry.space_group_name_H-M   'P 1'
#
loop_
_entity.id
_entity.type
_entity.pdbx_description
1 polymer ?
#
loop_
_entity_poly.entity_id
_entity_poly.type
_entity_poly.pdbx_seq_one_letter_code
_entity_poly.pdbx_strand_id
1 'polypeptide(L)'
;VCEHLALKAAQSAAKTHSSSVETPLVFDLTTADNLLIFIDQHAGSNRIYTFFGIIPNFPPKDILPRLRMLLRNEDYLLVSANLAPDSIEAILPQYDNDTTRKWLSEFPKSHGAGEGKVEITAESDGNLQYICAYYHFQESCTMKANGDAFKFHSKDILRLFISYRYTIDSLTNTLKSHGIGVKQSFQSANGEEGVFICEPQ
;
A
#
# COMPACT_ATOMS: atom_id res chain seq x y z
N VAL A 1 -9.12 0.26 -2.65
CA VAL A 1 -9.86 1.45 -2.17
C VAL A 1 -11.27 1.36 -2.70
N CYS A 2 -12.26 1.54 -1.82
CA CYS A 2 -13.65 1.46 -2.24
C CYS A 2 -14.08 2.82 -2.81
N GLU A 3 -14.89 2.79 -3.86
CA GLU A 3 -15.43 3.98 -4.54
C GLU A 3 -16.09 4.97 -3.56
N HIS A 4 -16.80 4.45 -2.58
CA HIS A 4 -17.45 5.27 -1.54
C HIS A 4 -16.45 6.11 -0.72
N LEU A 5 -15.27 5.57 -0.38
CA LEU A 5 -14.23 6.33 0.31
C LEU A 5 -13.61 7.39 -0.60
N ALA A 6 -13.39 7.07 -1.87
CA ALA A 6 -12.86 8.02 -2.84
C ALA A 6 -13.82 9.20 -3.04
N LEU A 7 -15.13 8.92 -3.17
CA LEU A 7 -16.17 9.96 -3.27
C LEU A 7 -16.24 10.84 -2.01
N LYS A 8 -16.18 10.25 -0.81
CA LYS A 8 -16.15 11.01 0.45
C LYS A 8 -14.92 11.89 0.58
N ALA A 9 -13.76 11.40 0.19
CA ALA A 9 -12.51 12.17 0.20
C ALA A 9 -12.60 13.37 -0.74
N ALA A 10 -13.09 13.18 -1.98
CA ALA A 10 -13.29 14.25 -2.93
C ALA A 10 -14.30 15.29 -2.44
N GLN A 11 -15.44 14.88 -1.87
CA GLN A 11 -16.43 15.77 -1.27
C GLN A 11 -15.87 16.56 -0.09
N SER A 12 -15.01 15.97 0.72
CA SER A 12 -14.35 16.66 1.83
C SER A 12 -13.34 17.69 1.33
N ALA A 13 -12.55 17.34 0.33
CA ALA A 13 -11.60 18.26 -0.29
C ALA A 13 -12.31 19.46 -0.97
N ALA A 14 -13.41 19.23 -1.67
CA ALA A 14 -14.20 20.29 -2.31
C ALA A 14 -14.79 21.30 -1.32
N LYS A 15 -15.03 20.91 -0.06
CA LYS A 15 -15.51 21.83 1.00
C LYS A 15 -14.42 22.78 1.49
N THR A 16 -13.16 22.37 1.42
CA THR A 16 -12.01 23.16 1.89
C THR A 16 -11.38 23.99 0.80
N HIS A 17 -11.45 23.53 -0.45
CA HIS A 17 -10.86 24.19 -1.60
C HIS A 17 -11.90 24.26 -2.74
N SER A 18 -12.41 25.44 -3.01
CA SER A 18 -13.49 25.68 -4.00
C SER A 18 -13.04 25.54 -5.46
N SER A 19 -11.76 25.31 -5.74
CA SER A 19 -11.23 25.20 -7.10
C SER A 19 -10.81 23.76 -7.40
N SER A 20 -11.57 23.12 -8.31
CA SER A 20 -11.18 21.92 -9.05
C SER A 20 -10.84 20.65 -8.25
N VAL A 21 -11.82 20.09 -7.51
CA VAL A 21 -11.74 18.68 -7.18
C VAL A 21 -12.34 17.88 -8.32
N GLU A 22 -11.50 17.21 -9.07
CA GLU A 22 -11.89 16.31 -10.14
C GLU A 22 -12.68 15.11 -9.61
N THR A 23 -13.43 14.47 -10.49
CA THR A 23 -14.16 13.24 -10.16
C THR A 23 -13.18 12.18 -9.67
N PRO A 24 -13.36 11.59 -8.48
CA PRO A 24 -12.47 10.57 -7.99
C PRO A 24 -12.53 9.32 -8.87
N LEU A 25 -11.39 8.73 -9.13
CA LEU A 25 -11.25 7.51 -9.91
C LEU A 25 -10.79 6.38 -9.00
N VAL A 26 -11.30 5.18 -9.26
CA VAL A 26 -10.88 3.97 -8.57
C VAL A 26 -10.15 3.09 -9.56
N PHE A 27 -8.84 2.90 -9.32
CA PHE A 27 -7.99 2.00 -10.10
C PHE A 27 -7.25 1.04 -9.19
N ASP A 28 -7.04 -0.16 -9.68
CA ASP A 28 -6.03 -1.04 -9.13
C ASP A 28 -4.66 -0.62 -9.69
N LEU A 29 -3.81 -0.07 -8.83
CA LEU A 29 -2.48 0.43 -9.22
C LEU A 29 -1.58 -0.68 -9.77
N THR A 30 -1.86 -1.95 -9.47
CA THR A 30 -1.08 -3.08 -9.96
C THR A 30 -1.47 -3.51 -11.38
N THR A 31 -2.64 -3.07 -11.88
CA THR A 31 -3.19 -3.47 -13.19
C THR A 31 -3.67 -2.32 -14.06
N ALA A 32 -3.54 -1.06 -13.59
CA ALA A 32 -4.09 0.12 -14.26
C ALA A 32 -3.25 0.59 -15.46
N ASP A 33 -3.23 -0.20 -16.52
CA ASP A 33 -2.47 0.13 -17.75
C ASP A 33 -2.98 1.40 -18.44
N ASN A 34 -4.25 1.75 -18.24
CA ASN A 34 -4.88 2.94 -18.84
C ASN A 34 -4.73 4.22 -17.98
N LEU A 35 -4.14 4.12 -16.79
CA LEU A 35 -4.02 5.26 -15.87
C LEU A 35 -3.19 6.40 -16.48
N LEU A 36 -2.12 6.08 -17.18
CA LEU A 36 -1.28 7.06 -17.89
C LEU A 36 -2.07 7.85 -18.94
N ILE A 37 -2.86 7.15 -19.75
CA ILE A 37 -3.68 7.78 -20.79
C ILE A 37 -4.67 8.78 -20.15
N PHE A 38 -5.30 8.37 -19.06
CA PHE A 38 -6.22 9.24 -18.34
C PHE A 38 -5.50 10.47 -17.74
N ILE A 39 -4.37 10.26 -17.08
CA ILE A 39 -3.58 11.35 -16.49
C ILE A 39 -3.13 12.33 -17.59
N ASP A 40 -2.68 11.84 -18.73
CA ASP A 40 -2.18 12.65 -19.83
C ASP A 40 -3.28 13.52 -20.48
N GLN A 41 -4.53 13.06 -20.43
CA GLN A 41 -5.66 13.82 -20.93
C GLN A 41 -6.13 14.95 -19.98
N HIS A 42 -5.87 14.81 -18.68
CA HIS A 42 -6.46 15.70 -17.66
C HIS A 42 -5.43 16.50 -16.86
N ALA A 43 -4.14 16.16 -16.93
CA ALA A 43 -3.10 16.82 -16.16
C ALA A 43 -2.35 17.88 -16.96
N GLY A 44 -1.98 18.98 -16.27
CA GLY A 44 -1.08 20.01 -16.79
C GLY A 44 0.36 19.51 -17.02
N SER A 45 1.26 20.46 -17.36
CA SER A 45 2.65 20.17 -17.68
C SER A 45 3.50 19.70 -16.50
N ASN A 46 3.22 20.17 -15.29
CA ASN A 46 3.99 19.83 -14.07
C ASN A 46 3.05 19.15 -13.08
N ARG A 47 3.41 17.94 -12.64
CA ARG A 47 2.55 17.12 -11.79
C ARG A 47 3.24 16.75 -10.49
N ILE A 48 2.46 16.67 -9.44
CA ILE A 48 2.88 16.14 -8.16
C ILE A 48 2.01 14.93 -7.84
N TYR A 49 2.63 13.76 -7.77
CA TYR A 49 1.98 12.54 -7.32
C TYR A 49 2.19 12.35 -5.83
N THR A 50 1.16 11.99 -5.10
CA THR A 50 1.25 11.75 -3.66
C THR A 50 0.86 10.32 -3.33
N PHE A 51 1.75 9.60 -2.65
CA PHE A 51 1.58 8.21 -2.21
C PHE A 51 1.91 8.11 -0.72
N PHE A 52 0.99 8.57 0.12
CA PHE A 52 1.20 8.57 1.57
C PHE A 52 0.70 7.28 2.21
N GLY A 53 1.58 6.57 2.92
CA GLY A 53 1.28 5.34 3.65
C GLY A 53 0.94 4.12 2.77
N ILE A 54 1.12 4.22 1.45
CA ILE A 54 0.71 3.16 0.50
C ILE A 54 1.89 2.24 0.13
N ILE A 55 3.06 2.80 -0.13
CA ILE A 55 4.25 2.04 -0.57
C ILE A 55 4.58 0.85 0.34
N PRO A 56 4.48 0.96 1.67
CA PRO A 56 4.72 -0.18 2.55
C PRO A 56 3.82 -1.39 2.32
N ASN A 57 2.68 -1.22 1.68
CA ASN A 57 1.69 -2.28 1.49
C ASN A 57 1.88 -3.09 0.20
N PHE A 58 2.91 -2.78 -0.58
CA PHE A 58 3.20 -3.45 -1.84
C PHE A 58 4.65 -3.93 -1.89
N PRO A 59 4.92 -5.10 -2.51
CA PRO A 59 6.29 -5.46 -2.87
C PRO A 59 6.91 -4.37 -3.77
N PRO A 60 8.12 -3.88 -3.46
CA PRO A 60 8.77 -2.81 -4.23
C PRO A 60 8.83 -3.09 -5.72
N LYS A 61 9.14 -4.34 -6.08
CA LYS A 61 9.24 -4.80 -7.48
C LYS A 61 7.92 -4.69 -8.26
N ASP A 62 6.79 -4.67 -7.57
CA ASP A 62 5.47 -4.64 -8.21
C ASP A 62 4.96 -3.20 -8.38
N ILE A 63 5.21 -2.32 -7.39
CA ILE A 63 4.67 -0.96 -7.39
C ILE A 63 5.64 0.08 -7.98
N LEU A 64 6.94 -0.01 -7.68
CA LEU A 64 7.88 1.05 -8.06
C LEU A 64 8.09 1.20 -9.56
N PRO A 65 8.17 0.13 -10.38
CA PRO A 65 8.22 0.27 -11.84
C PRO A 65 6.99 1.01 -12.38
N ARG A 66 5.80 0.78 -11.82
CA ARG A 66 4.57 1.46 -12.24
C ARG A 66 4.59 2.93 -11.84
N LEU A 67 5.01 3.26 -10.63
CA LEU A 67 5.18 4.66 -10.21
C LEU A 67 6.20 5.37 -11.11
N ARG A 68 7.31 4.70 -11.45
CA ARG A 68 8.30 5.27 -12.37
C ARG A 68 7.73 5.58 -13.75
N MET A 69 6.87 4.71 -14.28
CA MET A 69 6.19 4.92 -15.57
C MET A 69 5.23 6.12 -15.55
N LEU A 70 4.67 6.49 -14.39
CA LEU A 70 3.79 7.67 -14.27
C LEU A 70 4.56 8.99 -14.37
N LEU A 71 5.86 8.99 -14.04
CA LEU A 71 6.68 10.21 -13.90
C LEU A 71 7.28 10.64 -15.23
N ARG A 72 7.06 11.90 -15.60
CA ARG A 72 7.79 12.64 -16.64
C ARG A 72 8.93 13.43 -16.01
N ASN A 73 9.85 13.94 -16.83
CA ASN A 73 11.07 14.61 -16.36
C ASN A 73 10.83 15.77 -15.38
N GLU A 74 9.71 16.48 -15.52
CA GLU A 74 9.36 17.64 -14.68
C GLU A 74 8.40 17.31 -13.53
N ASP A 75 8.08 16.05 -13.35
CA ASP A 75 7.15 15.60 -12.31
C ASP A 75 7.85 15.32 -10.99
N TYR A 76 7.09 15.45 -9.90
CA TYR A 76 7.52 15.07 -8.56
C TYR A 76 6.66 13.93 -8.02
N LEU A 77 7.29 13.08 -7.23
CA LEU A 77 6.61 12.03 -6.46
C LEU A 77 6.89 12.26 -4.96
N LEU A 78 5.83 12.45 -4.20
CA LEU A 78 5.89 12.52 -2.76
C LEU A 78 5.42 11.20 -2.19
N VAL A 79 6.27 10.51 -1.46
CA VAL A 79 5.92 9.26 -0.80
C VAL A 79 6.13 9.37 0.71
N SER A 80 5.27 8.72 1.48
CA SER A 80 5.57 8.43 2.88
C SER A 80 5.62 6.93 3.13
N ALA A 81 6.47 6.55 4.07
CA ALA A 81 6.63 5.18 4.50
C ALA A 81 6.85 5.11 6.01
N ASN A 82 6.28 4.08 6.63
CA ASN A 82 6.63 3.73 7.98
C ASN A 82 8.07 3.25 8.03
N LEU A 83 8.86 3.84 8.92
CA LEU A 83 10.26 3.51 9.07
C LEU A 83 10.46 2.27 9.95
N ALA A 84 11.57 1.58 9.72
CA ALA A 84 11.95 0.43 10.52
C ALA A 84 12.38 0.90 11.92
N PRO A 85 11.82 0.32 13.00
CA PRO A 85 12.33 0.52 14.34
C PRO A 85 13.64 -0.28 14.54
N ASP A 86 14.30 -0.07 15.66
CA ASP A 86 15.49 -0.86 16.04
C ASP A 86 15.19 -2.37 16.12
N SER A 87 13.98 -2.74 16.54
CA SER A 87 13.48 -4.11 16.49
C SER A 87 12.06 -4.12 15.95
N ILE A 88 11.82 -4.91 14.89
CA ILE A 88 10.49 -5.07 14.31
C ILE A 88 9.52 -5.76 15.28
N GLU A 89 10.03 -6.60 16.16
CA GLU A 89 9.25 -7.28 17.18
C GLU A 89 8.65 -6.29 18.18
N ALA A 90 9.31 -5.15 18.40
CA ALA A 90 8.81 -4.11 19.31
C ALA A 90 7.50 -3.46 18.83
N ILE A 91 7.26 -3.43 17.53
CA ILE A 91 6.02 -2.88 16.96
C ILE A 91 4.96 -3.95 16.69
N LEU A 92 5.31 -5.23 16.77
CA LEU A 92 4.36 -6.32 16.51
C LEU A 92 3.08 -6.21 17.34
N PRO A 93 3.09 -5.86 18.64
CA PRO A 93 1.86 -5.71 19.42
C PRO A 93 0.91 -4.61 18.92
N GLN A 94 1.39 -3.63 18.16
CA GLN A 94 0.54 -2.61 17.54
C GLN A 94 -0.37 -3.24 16.47
N TYR A 95 0.07 -4.33 15.85
CA TYR A 95 -0.65 -5.08 14.82
C TYR A 95 -1.32 -6.32 15.39
N ASP A 96 -0.63 -7.04 16.26
CA ASP A 96 -1.09 -8.32 16.81
C ASP A 96 -1.94 -8.13 18.07
N ASN A 97 -3.17 -7.72 17.86
CA ASN A 97 -4.19 -7.54 18.89
C ASN A 97 -5.56 -8.05 18.41
N ASP A 98 -6.48 -8.25 19.36
CA ASP A 98 -7.80 -8.83 19.08
C ASP A 98 -8.62 -8.02 18.06
N THR A 99 -8.53 -6.69 18.12
CA THR A 99 -9.26 -5.80 17.20
C THR A 99 -8.76 -5.99 15.77
N THR A 100 -7.46 -6.00 15.57
CA THR A 100 -6.83 -6.21 14.26
C THR A 100 -7.13 -7.61 13.73
N ARG A 101 -6.98 -8.64 14.55
CA ARG A 101 -7.29 -10.03 14.15
C ARG A 101 -8.75 -10.18 13.75
N LYS A 102 -9.68 -9.61 14.51
CA LYS A 102 -11.10 -9.60 14.20
C LYS A 102 -11.34 -8.88 12.88
N TRP A 103 -10.83 -7.67 12.70
CA TRP A 103 -10.98 -6.90 11.46
C TRP A 103 -10.44 -7.65 10.24
N LEU A 104 -9.25 -8.22 10.33
CA LEU A 104 -8.64 -8.97 9.23
C LEU A 104 -9.43 -10.25 8.89
N SER A 105 -10.08 -10.89 9.86
CA SER A 105 -10.88 -12.09 9.62
C SER A 105 -12.19 -11.80 8.89
N GLU A 106 -12.67 -10.55 8.88
CA GLU A 106 -13.94 -10.19 8.22
C GLU A 106 -13.88 -10.36 6.69
N PHE A 107 -12.74 -10.09 6.07
CA PHE A 107 -12.60 -10.25 4.62
C PHE A 107 -12.79 -11.72 4.19
N PRO A 108 -12.04 -12.70 4.69
CA PRO A 108 -12.26 -14.09 4.31
C PRO A 108 -13.69 -14.56 4.61
N LYS A 109 -14.21 -14.24 5.80
CA LYS A 109 -15.55 -14.67 6.25
C LYS A 109 -16.66 -14.10 5.37
N SER A 110 -16.60 -12.82 5.03
CA SER A 110 -17.60 -12.18 4.16
C SER A 110 -17.57 -12.71 2.73
N HIS A 111 -16.50 -13.38 2.32
CA HIS A 111 -16.35 -14.00 1.01
C HIS A 111 -16.56 -15.52 1.00
N GLY A 112 -17.04 -16.09 2.12
CA GLY A 112 -17.41 -17.51 2.20
C GLY A 112 -16.34 -18.42 2.81
N ALA A 113 -15.29 -17.86 3.42
CA ALA A 113 -14.41 -18.68 4.24
C ALA A 113 -15.14 -19.21 5.47
N GLY A 114 -14.91 -20.49 5.78
CA GLY A 114 -15.32 -21.09 7.03
C GLY A 114 -14.42 -20.70 8.20
N GLU A 115 -14.31 -21.57 9.19
CA GLU A 115 -13.47 -21.35 10.34
C GLU A 115 -11.98 -21.23 9.96
N GLY A 116 -11.30 -20.27 10.57
CA GLY A 116 -9.89 -20.04 10.38
C GLY A 116 -9.28 -19.14 11.46
N LYS A 117 -7.96 -19.08 11.49
CA LYS A 117 -7.18 -18.31 12.46
C LYS A 117 -6.33 -17.26 11.77
N VAL A 118 -6.40 -16.03 12.24
CA VAL A 118 -5.46 -14.96 11.83
C VAL A 118 -4.18 -15.08 12.65
N GLU A 119 -3.06 -15.13 11.97
CA GLU A 119 -1.70 -15.05 12.53
C GLU A 119 -1.03 -13.79 12.00
N ILE A 120 -0.37 -13.05 12.89
CA ILE A 120 0.38 -11.83 12.54
C ILE A 120 1.83 -12.04 12.96
N THR A 121 2.74 -11.84 12.02
CA THR A 121 4.17 -12.14 12.18
C THR A 121 5.03 -10.96 11.78
N ALA A 122 6.20 -10.88 12.41
CA ALA A 122 7.32 -10.06 11.94
C ALA A 122 8.25 -10.94 11.12
N GLU A 123 8.59 -10.50 9.92
CA GLU A 123 9.39 -11.26 8.95
C GLU A 123 10.46 -10.38 8.32
N SER A 124 11.42 -11.00 7.62
CA SER A 124 12.43 -10.29 6.86
C SER A 124 12.79 -11.02 5.57
N ASP A 125 13.10 -10.24 4.53
CA ASP A 125 13.69 -10.70 3.29
C ASP A 125 14.96 -9.87 3.03
N GLY A 126 16.11 -10.48 3.27
CA GLY A 126 17.39 -9.77 3.32
C GLY A 126 17.37 -8.67 4.38
N ASN A 127 17.56 -7.43 3.95
CA ASN A 127 17.56 -6.26 4.84
C ASN A 127 16.18 -5.58 4.96
N LEU A 128 15.16 -6.11 4.30
CA LEU A 128 13.82 -5.53 4.30
C LEU A 128 12.95 -6.27 5.30
N GLN A 129 12.58 -5.58 6.38
CA GLN A 129 11.68 -6.08 7.41
C GLN A 129 10.22 -5.79 7.04
N TYR A 130 9.30 -6.64 7.47
CA TYR A 130 7.87 -6.41 7.24
C TYR A 130 7.00 -7.15 8.26
N ILE A 131 5.80 -6.60 8.49
CA ILE A 131 4.74 -7.27 9.23
C ILE A 131 3.80 -7.92 8.22
N CYS A 132 3.49 -9.19 8.42
CA CYS A 132 2.50 -9.92 7.65
C CYS A 132 1.35 -10.39 8.51
N ALA A 133 0.18 -10.53 7.90
CA ALA A 133 -0.95 -11.22 8.48
C ALA A 133 -1.45 -12.31 7.53
N TYR A 134 -1.71 -13.47 8.09
CA TYR A 134 -2.13 -14.67 7.38
C TYR A 134 -3.44 -15.22 7.94
N TYR A 135 -4.29 -15.71 7.05
CA TYR A 135 -5.46 -16.49 7.44
C TYR A 135 -5.19 -17.97 7.17
N HIS A 136 -5.20 -18.76 8.21
CA HIS A 136 -5.04 -20.21 8.15
C HIS A 136 -6.40 -20.88 8.10
N PHE A 137 -6.74 -21.52 6.99
CA PHE A 137 -7.99 -22.23 6.84
C PHE A 137 -7.99 -23.51 7.69
N GLN A 138 -8.99 -23.67 8.54
CA GLN A 138 -9.17 -24.88 9.35
C GLN A 138 -9.99 -25.96 8.63
N GLU A 139 -10.80 -25.56 7.67
CA GLU A 139 -11.61 -26.43 6.84
C GLU A 139 -11.56 -26.03 5.36
N SER A 140 -11.97 -26.95 4.49
CA SER A 140 -12.06 -26.65 3.05
C SER A 140 -13.28 -25.78 2.76
N CYS A 141 -13.10 -24.77 1.93
CA CYS A 141 -14.16 -23.83 1.56
C CYS A 141 -14.01 -23.33 0.13
N THR A 142 -15.00 -22.58 -0.32
CA THR A 142 -14.95 -21.84 -1.58
C THR A 142 -15.28 -20.39 -1.31
N MET A 143 -14.27 -19.53 -1.46
CA MET A 143 -14.45 -18.08 -1.40
C MET A 143 -14.87 -17.53 -2.76
N LYS A 144 -15.69 -16.47 -2.76
CA LYS A 144 -16.11 -15.78 -3.98
C LYS A 144 -15.69 -14.32 -3.92
N ALA A 145 -14.97 -13.85 -4.93
CA ALA A 145 -14.57 -12.46 -5.05
C ALA A 145 -14.59 -12.04 -6.53
N ASN A 146 -15.12 -10.85 -6.81
CA ASN A 146 -15.18 -10.25 -8.16
C ASN A 146 -15.81 -11.16 -9.24
N GLY A 147 -16.73 -12.05 -8.86
CA GLY A 147 -17.37 -13.00 -9.77
C GLY A 147 -16.63 -14.34 -9.90
N ASP A 148 -15.42 -14.45 -9.40
CA ASP A 148 -14.62 -15.67 -9.40
C ASP A 148 -14.80 -16.50 -8.14
N ALA A 149 -14.55 -17.80 -8.24
CA ALA A 149 -14.60 -18.74 -7.15
C ALA A 149 -13.22 -19.38 -6.90
N PHE A 150 -12.71 -19.23 -5.70
CA PHE A 150 -11.40 -19.73 -5.25
C PHE A 150 -11.60 -20.84 -4.24
N LYS A 151 -11.06 -22.03 -4.53
CA LYS A 151 -11.12 -23.18 -3.62
C LYS A 151 -9.91 -23.18 -2.69
N PHE A 152 -10.17 -23.31 -1.41
CA PHE A 152 -9.15 -23.48 -0.37
C PHE A 152 -9.38 -24.81 0.35
N HIS A 153 -8.30 -25.44 0.77
CA HIS A 153 -8.33 -26.67 1.56
C HIS A 153 -7.96 -26.36 3.01
N SER A 154 -8.29 -27.27 3.91
CA SER A 154 -7.77 -27.23 5.27
C SER A 154 -6.24 -27.12 5.26
N LYS A 155 -5.68 -26.19 6.05
CA LYS A 155 -4.27 -25.81 6.14
C LYS A 155 -3.73 -24.91 5.02
N ASP A 156 -4.52 -24.57 4.03
CA ASP A 156 -4.13 -23.50 3.10
C ASP A 156 -3.98 -22.18 3.87
N ILE A 157 -3.16 -21.28 3.32
CA ILE A 157 -2.83 -19.99 3.92
C ILE A 157 -3.12 -18.89 2.91
N LEU A 158 -3.85 -17.86 3.35
CA LEU A 158 -4.09 -16.65 2.58
C LEU A 158 -3.40 -15.46 3.26
N ARG A 159 -2.47 -14.81 2.57
CA ARG A 159 -1.90 -13.56 3.07
C ARG A 159 -2.93 -12.43 2.95
N LEU A 160 -3.30 -11.84 4.08
CA LEU A 160 -4.29 -10.76 4.17
C LEU A 160 -3.66 -9.38 4.13
N PHE A 161 -2.44 -9.26 4.62
CA PHE A 161 -1.78 -7.99 4.84
C PHE A 161 -0.26 -8.13 4.76
N ILE A 162 0.40 -7.09 4.27
CA ILE A 162 1.84 -6.90 4.36
C ILE A 162 2.13 -5.42 4.58
N SER A 163 3.10 -5.13 5.44
CA SER A 163 3.60 -3.76 5.65
C SER A 163 5.12 -3.78 5.79
N TYR A 164 5.78 -3.35 4.74
CA TYR A 164 7.23 -3.19 4.72
C TYR A 164 7.68 -2.06 5.64
N ARG A 165 8.87 -2.24 6.22
CA ARG A 165 9.55 -1.27 7.08
C ARG A 165 10.88 -0.92 6.46
N TYR A 166 11.06 0.35 6.17
CA TYR A 166 12.25 0.85 5.52
C TYR A 166 13.07 1.69 6.48
N THR A 167 14.40 1.61 6.39
CA THR A 167 15.23 2.73 6.83
C THR A 167 15.20 3.82 5.73
N ILE A 168 15.60 5.04 6.07
CA ILE A 168 15.73 6.12 5.07
C ILE A 168 16.66 5.67 3.93
N ASP A 169 17.80 5.06 4.28
CA ASP A 169 18.77 4.58 3.30
C ASP A 169 18.23 3.42 2.45
N SER A 170 17.55 2.46 3.07
CA SER A 170 17.01 1.32 2.32
C SER A 170 15.91 1.74 1.34
N LEU A 171 15.02 2.67 1.73
CA LEU A 171 14.00 3.19 0.80
C LEU A 171 14.64 4.03 -0.31
N THR A 172 15.60 4.89 0.03
CA THR A 172 16.33 5.69 -0.95
C THR A 172 17.00 4.80 -2.01
N ASN A 173 17.71 3.75 -1.57
CA ASN A 173 18.37 2.81 -2.47
C ASN A 173 17.35 2.01 -3.30
N THR A 174 16.25 1.60 -2.69
CA THR A 174 15.17 0.87 -3.37
C THR A 174 14.51 1.74 -4.45
N LEU A 175 14.17 2.99 -4.15
CA LEU A 175 13.63 3.95 -5.13
C LEU A 175 14.61 4.18 -6.27
N LYS A 176 15.89 4.42 -5.95
CA LYS A 176 16.96 4.65 -6.93
C LYS A 176 17.14 3.46 -7.88
N SER A 177 17.09 2.23 -7.37
CA SER A 177 17.22 1.04 -8.21
C SER A 177 16.08 0.86 -9.23
N HIS A 178 14.96 1.60 -9.04
CA HIS A 178 13.82 1.65 -9.96
C HIS A 178 13.74 2.97 -10.75
N GLY A 179 14.83 3.75 -10.81
CA GLY A 179 14.88 4.99 -11.58
C GLY A 179 14.11 6.16 -10.95
N ILE A 180 13.93 6.14 -9.63
CA ILE A 180 13.28 7.20 -8.85
C ILE A 180 14.33 7.77 -7.89
N GLY A 181 14.78 9.01 -8.15
CA GLY A 181 15.75 9.69 -7.30
C GLY A 181 15.10 10.40 -6.13
N VAL A 182 15.67 10.23 -4.94
CA VAL A 182 15.25 10.99 -3.75
C VAL A 182 16.02 12.32 -3.74
N LYS A 183 15.28 13.41 -3.82
CA LYS A 183 15.81 14.77 -3.75
C LYS A 183 15.94 15.27 -2.32
N GLN A 184 14.97 14.94 -1.48
CA GLN A 184 14.93 15.33 -0.08
C GLN A 184 14.12 14.31 0.72
N SER A 185 14.51 14.07 1.96
CA SER A 185 13.76 13.26 2.92
C SER A 185 13.57 14.00 4.23
N PHE A 186 12.45 13.71 4.88
CA PHE A 186 12.09 14.22 6.20
C PHE A 186 11.69 13.03 7.06
N GLN A 187 11.98 13.13 8.35
CA GLN A 187 11.58 12.12 9.33
C GLN A 187 10.71 12.78 10.39
N SER A 188 9.68 12.08 10.83
CA SER A 188 8.86 12.50 11.97
C SER A 188 9.71 12.58 13.24
N ALA A 189 9.30 13.43 14.20
CA ALA A 189 10.06 13.63 15.44
C ALA A 189 10.21 12.35 16.29
N ASN A 190 9.26 11.40 16.17
CA ASN A 190 9.31 10.10 16.83
C ASN A 190 10.06 9.02 16.02
N GLY A 191 10.56 9.36 14.83
CA GLY A 191 11.32 8.45 13.99
C GLY A 191 10.51 7.39 13.26
N GLU A 192 9.18 7.37 13.40
CA GLU A 192 8.33 6.27 12.90
C GLU A 192 7.90 6.43 11.44
N GLU A 193 7.96 7.64 10.90
CA GLU A 193 7.55 7.93 9.52
C GLU A 193 8.59 8.77 8.79
N GLY A 194 8.81 8.44 7.52
CA GLY A 194 9.61 9.23 6.59
C GLY A 194 8.76 9.73 5.43
N VAL A 195 9.01 10.99 5.01
CA VAL A 195 8.46 11.58 3.80
C VAL A 195 9.58 11.87 2.84
N PHE A 196 9.42 11.50 1.57
CA PHE A 196 10.44 11.60 0.53
C PHE A 196 9.91 12.41 -0.64
N ILE A 197 10.66 13.41 -1.07
CA ILE A 197 10.42 14.13 -2.31
C ILE A 197 11.32 13.50 -3.37
N CYS A 198 10.69 12.98 -4.42
CA CYS A 198 11.37 12.21 -5.44
C CYS A 198 11.14 12.82 -6.83
N GLU A 199 12.07 12.51 -7.73
CA GLU A 199 12.04 12.88 -9.15
C GLU A 199 12.48 11.69 -10.01
N PRO A 200 12.11 11.60 -11.29
CA PRO A 200 12.60 10.56 -12.19
C PRO A 200 14.11 10.69 -12.41
N GLN A 201 14.79 9.55 -12.55
CA GLN A 201 16.20 9.44 -12.95
C GLN A 201 16.34 8.78 -14.30
#